data_1dbcb93c4fb1993fa35982a4be8bfe1a
#
_entry.id   1dbcb93c4fb1993fa35982a4be8bfe1a
#
_cell.length_a   1.000
_cell.length_b   1.000
_cell.length_c   1.000
_cell.angle_alpha   90.00
_cell.angle_beta   90.00
_cell.angle_gamma   90.00
#
_symmetry.space_group_name_H-M   'P 1'
#
loop_
_entity.id
_entity.type
_entity.pdbx_description
1 polymer ?
#
loop_
_entity_poly.entity_id
_entity_poly.type
_entity_poly.pdbx_seq_one_letter_code
_entity_poly.pdbx_strand_id
1 'polypeptide(L)'
;PGVWLELEVMGINCKKASILPDECFFLRHGKRVYDRSRYQLDFRHPLVVEHVTEVIDRVVRDYGVGYIKMDYNIEPGIGTEVDADSFGDGLLEHERAYLAWLDGIYRKYPDLVIENCSSGGLRMDYAMLARNSIQSTSDQEDYRNYATISANAAIGVMPEQAAIWSYPLRDGTEEEVIFNMVNALLLRIHQSGHLAEISPERFALVKEGIDCYKEIRSGIKDGVPFWPMGWADNEDKHLAAGIRVPGDVIYLGVWRRGGETDFEVPLDRAFPGKELEVSCIYPKAC
;
A
#
# COMPACT_ATOMS: atom_id res chain seq x y z
N PRO A 1 -4.56 -12.44 -13.74
CA PRO A 1 -5.51 -12.07 -12.69
C PRO A 1 -4.84 -11.87 -11.35
N GLY A 2 -5.50 -11.16 -10.41
CA GLY A 2 -5.08 -10.98 -9.03
C GLY A 2 -6.17 -11.39 -8.06
N VAL A 3 -5.78 -11.69 -6.82
CA VAL A 3 -6.70 -12.03 -5.72
C VAL A 3 -6.30 -11.31 -4.44
N TRP A 4 -7.28 -11.08 -3.57
CA TRP A 4 -7.10 -10.65 -2.20
C TRP A 4 -7.17 -11.87 -1.26
N LEU A 5 -6.24 -11.99 -0.33
CA LEU A 5 -6.16 -13.10 0.64
C LEU A 5 -5.77 -12.58 2.03
N GLU A 6 -6.25 -13.27 3.07
CA GLU A 6 -5.77 -13.16 4.46
C GLU A 6 -5.23 -14.53 4.89
N LEU A 7 -3.93 -14.79 4.69
CA LEU A 7 -3.34 -16.12 4.93
C LEU A 7 -2.84 -16.36 6.36
N GLU A 8 -2.61 -15.30 7.11
CA GLU A 8 -2.11 -15.40 8.50
C GLU A 8 -3.24 -15.66 9.51
N VAL A 9 -4.47 -15.65 9.03
CA VAL A 9 -5.66 -15.80 9.87
C VAL A 9 -6.60 -16.88 9.31
N MET A 10 -7.48 -17.37 10.16
CA MET A 10 -8.52 -18.31 9.76
C MET A 10 -9.88 -17.87 10.34
N GLY A 11 -10.87 -17.71 9.47
CA GLY A 11 -12.22 -17.37 9.91
C GLY A 11 -12.79 -18.43 10.86
N ILE A 12 -13.46 -18.01 11.94
CA ILE A 12 -13.98 -18.90 12.97
C ILE A 12 -14.98 -19.94 12.44
N ASN A 13 -15.68 -19.62 11.36
CA ASN A 13 -16.64 -20.50 10.70
C ASN A 13 -16.02 -21.39 9.61
N CYS A 14 -14.70 -21.30 9.40
CA CYS A 14 -14.00 -22.18 8.48
C CYS A 14 -13.99 -23.61 9.01
N LYS A 15 -14.43 -24.58 8.19
CA LYS A 15 -14.41 -26.00 8.56
C LYS A 15 -13.03 -26.47 9.01
N LYS A 16 -11.97 -25.95 8.42
CA LYS A 16 -10.58 -26.30 8.76
C LYS A 16 -10.22 -25.82 10.17
N ALA A 17 -10.82 -24.74 10.67
CA ALA A 17 -10.60 -24.26 12.04
C ALA A 17 -11.04 -25.28 13.11
N SER A 18 -12.04 -26.12 12.82
CA SER A 18 -12.49 -27.18 13.73
C SER A 18 -11.71 -28.50 13.59
N ILE A 19 -10.87 -28.62 12.56
CA ILE A 19 -10.07 -29.83 12.28
C ILE A 19 -8.62 -29.68 12.75
N LEU A 20 -8.05 -28.48 12.61
CA LEU A 20 -6.69 -28.21 13.01
C LEU A 20 -6.55 -28.24 14.55
N PRO A 21 -5.46 -28.82 15.09
CA PRO A 21 -5.16 -28.77 16.51
C PRO A 21 -4.98 -27.33 17.01
N ASP A 22 -5.18 -27.13 18.31
CA ASP A 22 -5.13 -25.79 18.91
C ASP A 22 -3.75 -25.12 18.77
N GLU A 23 -2.69 -25.92 18.75
CA GLU A 23 -1.30 -25.47 18.58
C GLU A 23 -1.02 -24.84 17.20
N CYS A 24 -1.93 -25.03 16.23
CA CYS A 24 -1.88 -24.32 14.95
C CYS A 24 -2.28 -22.84 15.07
N PHE A 25 -2.77 -22.43 16.20
CA PHE A 25 -3.26 -21.09 16.47
C PHE A 25 -2.49 -20.44 17.63
N PHE A 26 -2.46 -19.14 17.66
CA PHE A 26 -2.04 -18.44 18.85
C PHE A 26 -2.93 -18.77 20.01
N LEU A 27 -2.34 -19.15 21.15
CA LEU A 27 -3.04 -19.42 22.39
C LEU A 27 -2.64 -18.42 23.47
N ARG A 28 -3.63 -18.04 24.28
CA ARG A 28 -3.43 -17.29 25.52
C ARG A 28 -4.36 -17.87 26.59
N HIS A 29 -3.76 -18.32 27.69
CA HIS A 29 -4.48 -18.98 28.81
C HIS A 29 -5.33 -20.16 28.31
N GLY A 30 -4.77 -20.98 27.40
CA GLY A 30 -5.40 -22.14 26.82
C GLY A 30 -6.54 -21.84 25.83
N LYS A 31 -6.66 -20.59 25.34
CA LYS A 31 -7.72 -20.20 24.39
C LYS A 31 -7.09 -19.60 23.14
N ARG A 32 -7.67 -19.94 21.98
CA ARG A 32 -7.27 -19.35 20.70
C ARG A 32 -7.44 -17.84 20.72
N VAL A 33 -6.41 -17.13 20.25
CA VAL A 33 -6.47 -15.70 20.04
C VAL A 33 -7.51 -15.40 18.97
N TYR A 34 -8.46 -14.57 19.33
CA TYR A 34 -9.62 -14.22 18.53
C TYR A 34 -9.73 -12.71 18.37
N ASP A 35 -9.89 -12.25 17.14
CA ASP A 35 -10.21 -10.85 16.83
C ASP A 35 -11.04 -10.80 15.54
N ARG A 36 -12.06 -9.95 15.48
CA ARG A 36 -12.88 -9.66 14.30
C ARG A 36 -13.32 -10.91 13.51
N SER A 37 -13.82 -11.94 14.21
CA SER A 37 -14.24 -13.24 13.64
C SER A 37 -13.13 -14.07 13.00
N ARG A 38 -11.88 -13.87 13.41
CA ARG A 38 -10.70 -14.59 12.95
C ARG A 38 -9.90 -15.17 14.12
N TYR A 39 -9.25 -16.29 13.89
CA TYR A 39 -8.19 -16.85 14.72
C TYR A 39 -6.84 -16.54 14.07
N GLN A 40 -5.82 -16.18 14.87
CA GLN A 40 -4.45 -16.04 14.43
C GLN A 40 -3.83 -17.42 14.24
N LEU A 41 -3.31 -17.71 13.04
CA LEU A 41 -2.52 -18.90 12.74
C LEU A 41 -1.08 -18.74 13.23
N ASP A 42 -0.45 -19.82 13.65
CA ASP A 42 0.95 -19.84 14.05
C ASP A 42 1.85 -20.44 12.95
N PHE A 43 2.61 -19.59 12.27
CA PHE A 43 3.50 -20.02 11.18
C PHE A 43 4.69 -20.87 11.64
N ARG A 44 4.90 -21.06 12.94
CA ARG A 44 5.88 -22.01 13.47
C ARG A 44 5.37 -23.46 13.33
N HIS A 45 4.06 -23.65 13.23
CA HIS A 45 3.47 -24.97 13.14
C HIS A 45 3.49 -25.51 11.69
N PRO A 46 4.03 -26.75 11.46
CA PRO A 46 4.17 -27.29 10.10
C PRO A 46 2.85 -27.41 9.31
N LEU A 47 1.75 -27.79 9.97
CA LEU A 47 0.44 -27.91 9.31
C LEU A 47 -0.10 -26.55 8.83
N VAL A 48 0.27 -25.46 9.49
CA VAL A 48 -0.08 -24.11 9.04
C VAL A 48 0.70 -23.78 7.76
N VAL A 49 2.00 -23.97 7.78
CA VAL A 49 2.89 -23.73 6.62
C VAL A 49 2.44 -24.57 5.41
N GLU A 50 2.13 -25.85 5.63
CA GLU A 50 1.58 -26.73 4.59
C GLU A 50 0.29 -26.15 4.01
N HIS A 51 -0.68 -25.84 4.88
CA HIS A 51 -1.97 -25.29 4.46
C HIS A 51 -1.86 -24.02 3.64
N VAL A 52 -1.11 -23.01 4.13
CA VAL A 52 -1.01 -21.73 3.44
C VAL A 52 -0.21 -21.85 2.14
N THR A 53 0.75 -22.78 2.09
CA THR A 53 1.50 -23.09 0.87
C THR A 53 0.60 -23.75 -0.18
N GLU A 54 -0.26 -24.70 0.21
CA GLU A 54 -1.26 -25.31 -0.68
C GLU A 54 -2.22 -24.27 -1.27
N VAL A 55 -2.62 -23.26 -0.46
CA VAL A 55 -3.48 -22.17 -0.94
C VAL A 55 -2.77 -21.36 -2.02
N ILE A 56 -1.53 -20.95 -1.77
CA ILE A 56 -0.73 -20.22 -2.78
C ILE A 56 -0.53 -21.08 -4.03
N ASP A 57 -0.14 -22.34 -3.88
CA ASP A 57 0.06 -23.26 -5.00
C ASP A 57 -1.19 -23.35 -5.88
N ARG A 58 -2.35 -23.51 -5.27
CA ARG A 58 -3.62 -23.59 -5.98
C ARG A 58 -3.97 -22.30 -6.73
N VAL A 59 -3.86 -21.14 -6.07
CA VAL A 59 -4.23 -19.88 -6.74
C VAL A 59 -3.27 -19.52 -7.86
N VAL A 60 -1.98 -19.84 -7.71
CA VAL A 60 -0.98 -19.56 -8.77
C VAL A 60 -1.08 -20.58 -9.90
N ARG A 61 -1.11 -21.89 -9.59
CA ARG A 61 -1.05 -22.94 -10.63
C ARG A 61 -2.38 -23.22 -11.30
N ASP A 62 -3.45 -23.32 -10.50
CA ASP A 62 -4.74 -23.76 -11.01
C ASP A 62 -5.55 -22.58 -11.56
N TYR A 63 -5.40 -21.38 -10.98
CA TYR A 63 -6.15 -20.18 -11.38
C TYR A 63 -5.31 -19.16 -12.16
N GLY A 64 -4.00 -19.38 -12.31
CA GLY A 64 -3.10 -18.50 -13.07
C GLY A 64 -2.94 -17.12 -12.44
N VAL A 65 -3.02 -17.02 -11.10
CA VAL A 65 -2.87 -15.77 -10.37
C VAL A 65 -1.41 -15.32 -10.37
N GLY A 66 -1.15 -14.10 -10.83
CA GLY A 66 0.18 -13.47 -10.81
C GLY A 66 0.30 -12.31 -9.83
N TYR A 67 -0.79 -11.95 -9.15
CA TYR A 67 -0.83 -10.85 -8.18
C TYR A 67 -1.67 -11.24 -6.96
N ILE A 68 -1.11 -11.06 -5.77
CA ILE A 68 -1.84 -11.31 -4.51
C ILE A 68 -1.73 -10.07 -3.62
N LYS A 69 -2.87 -9.46 -3.28
CA LYS A 69 -2.94 -8.54 -2.15
C LYS A 69 -3.10 -9.38 -0.89
N MET A 70 -2.05 -9.41 -0.08
CA MET A 70 -1.99 -10.18 1.15
C MET A 70 -2.27 -9.26 2.33
N ASP A 71 -3.46 -9.40 2.89
CA ASP A 71 -3.94 -8.54 3.95
C ASP A 71 -3.82 -9.21 5.33
N TYR A 72 -3.71 -8.38 6.37
CA TYR A 72 -3.56 -8.81 7.75
C TYR A 72 -4.39 -7.93 8.68
N ASN A 73 -5.63 -8.33 8.92
CA ASN A 73 -6.64 -7.52 9.61
C ASN A 73 -7.00 -8.08 10.99
N ILE A 74 -5.99 -8.53 11.74
CA ILE A 74 -6.13 -8.97 13.12
C ILE A 74 -5.07 -8.28 14.00
N GLU A 75 -5.42 -8.06 15.26
CA GLU A 75 -4.47 -7.63 16.27
C GLU A 75 -4.07 -8.83 17.15
N PRO A 76 -2.90 -9.45 16.92
CA PRO A 76 -2.48 -10.63 17.69
C PRO A 76 -2.15 -10.29 19.15
N GLY A 77 -2.09 -9.00 19.49
CA GLY A 77 -1.80 -8.49 20.82
C GLY A 77 -0.38 -8.86 21.27
N ILE A 78 -0.27 -9.35 22.50
CA ILE A 78 1.05 -9.66 23.10
C ILE A 78 1.70 -10.96 22.58
N GLY A 79 0.99 -11.72 21.73
CA GLY A 79 1.51 -12.95 21.12
C GLY A 79 0.86 -14.24 21.61
N THR A 80 1.62 -15.32 21.70
CA THR A 80 1.17 -16.67 22.01
C THR A 80 2.04 -17.37 23.04
N GLU A 81 1.44 -18.23 23.86
CA GLU A 81 2.13 -19.09 24.83
C GLU A 81 2.59 -20.43 24.27
N VAL A 82 2.16 -20.76 23.05
CA VAL A 82 2.46 -22.06 22.45
C VAL A 82 3.97 -22.17 22.23
N ASP A 83 4.59 -23.17 22.84
CA ASP A 83 5.99 -23.51 22.67
C ASP A 83 6.92 -22.25 22.68
N ALA A 84 6.80 -21.44 23.74
CA ALA A 84 7.48 -20.15 23.87
C ALA A 84 7.78 -19.83 25.34
N ASP A 85 8.89 -19.15 25.60
CA ASP A 85 9.30 -18.70 26.94
C ASP A 85 8.44 -17.54 27.46
N SER A 86 7.83 -16.80 26.55
CA SER A 86 6.87 -15.73 26.82
C SER A 86 5.94 -15.48 25.63
N PHE A 87 4.85 -14.75 25.85
CA PHE A 87 3.96 -14.36 24.74
C PHE A 87 4.71 -13.60 23.62
N GLY A 88 5.60 -12.67 24.01
CA GLY A 88 6.38 -11.88 23.06
C GLY A 88 7.43 -12.70 22.31
N ASP A 89 8.01 -13.71 22.95
CA ASP A 89 8.91 -14.67 22.32
C ASP A 89 8.16 -15.46 21.24
N GLY A 90 6.97 -15.99 21.57
CA GLY A 90 6.12 -16.68 20.62
C GLY A 90 5.73 -15.81 19.42
N LEU A 91 5.46 -14.52 19.64
CA LEU A 91 5.16 -13.57 18.55
C LEU A 91 6.40 -13.36 17.65
N LEU A 92 7.56 -13.10 18.25
CA LEU A 92 8.80 -12.88 17.50
C LEU A 92 9.18 -14.08 16.62
N GLU A 93 9.08 -15.28 17.16
CA GLU A 93 9.41 -16.51 16.42
C GLU A 93 8.37 -16.81 15.33
N HIS A 94 7.10 -16.49 15.56
CA HIS A 94 6.07 -16.53 14.53
C HIS A 94 6.38 -15.59 13.37
N GLU A 95 6.73 -14.33 13.64
CA GLU A 95 7.09 -13.35 12.61
C GLU A 95 8.31 -13.81 11.79
N ARG A 96 9.31 -14.37 12.45
CA ARG A 96 10.47 -14.96 11.77
C ARG A 96 10.09 -16.14 10.86
N ALA A 97 9.21 -17.00 11.34
CA ALA A 97 8.71 -18.14 10.57
C ALA A 97 7.87 -17.68 9.36
N TYR A 98 7.02 -16.67 9.54
CA TYR A 98 6.27 -16.06 8.45
C TYR A 98 7.18 -15.47 7.37
N LEU A 99 8.19 -14.69 7.75
CA LEU A 99 9.16 -14.12 6.80
C LEU A 99 9.95 -15.20 6.06
N ALA A 100 10.35 -16.27 6.75
CA ALA A 100 11.03 -17.41 6.13
C ALA A 100 10.13 -18.16 5.14
N TRP A 101 8.86 -18.34 5.47
CA TRP A 101 7.86 -18.89 4.55
C TRP A 101 7.68 -18.00 3.32
N LEU A 102 7.54 -16.69 3.51
CA LEU A 102 7.39 -15.72 2.42
C LEU A 102 8.60 -15.75 1.47
N ASP A 103 9.83 -15.81 2.01
CA ASP A 103 11.05 -16.00 1.23
C ASP A 103 11.01 -17.32 0.43
N GLY A 104 10.40 -18.37 0.99
CA GLY A 104 10.16 -19.65 0.30
C GLY A 104 9.19 -19.50 -0.87
N ILE A 105 8.11 -18.73 -0.70
CA ILE A 105 7.15 -18.46 -1.76
C ILE A 105 7.80 -17.70 -2.92
N TYR A 106 8.58 -16.66 -2.65
CA TYR A 106 9.29 -15.92 -3.70
C TYR A 106 10.33 -16.77 -4.44
N ARG A 107 11.03 -17.68 -3.76
CA ARG A 107 11.92 -18.64 -4.44
C ARG A 107 11.15 -19.60 -5.35
N LYS A 108 9.95 -20.00 -4.96
CA LYS A 108 9.11 -20.92 -5.73
C LYS A 108 8.40 -20.24 -6.91
N TYR A 109 8.01 -18.99 -6.73
CA TYR A 109 7.27 -18.18 -7.69
C TYR A 109 7.91 -16.79 -7.84
N PRO A 110 9.07 -16.69 -8.52
CA PRO A 110 9.84 -15.43 -8.59
C PRO A 110 9.12 -14.29 -9.31
N ASP A 111 8.15 -14.60 -10.17
CA ASP A 111 7.36 -13.62 -10.91
C ASP A 111 6.07 -13.21 -10.19
N LEU A 112 5.78 -13.82 -9.04
CA LEU A 112 4.58 -13.48 -8.27
C LEU A 112 4.74 -12.11 -7.62
N VAL A 113 3.77 -11.23 -7.88
CA VAL A 113 3.69 -9.92 -7.22
C VAL A 113 2.85 -10.05 -5.97
N ILE A 114 3.43 -9.69 -4.83
CA ILE A 114 2.71 -9.61 -3.56
C ILE A 114 2.65 -8.15 -3.12
N GLU A 115 1.43 -7.67 -2.85
CA GLU A 115 1.13 -6.43 -2.18
C GLU A 115 0.94 -6.73 -0.69
N ASN A 116 1.78 -6.15 0.16
CA ASN A 116 1.57 -6.16 1.60
C ASN A 116 0.48 -5.17 2.00
N CYS A 117 -0.44 -5.62 2.83
CA CYS A 117 -1.51 -4.81 3.40
C CYS A 117 -1.76 -5.23 4.86
N SER A 118 -2.14 -4.30 5.68
CA SER A 118 -2.68 -4.52 7.02
C SER A 118 -3.59 -3.34 7.33
N SER A 119 -4.88 -3.47 7.01
CA SER A 119 -5.83 -2.34 7.02
C SER A 119 -5.19 -1.07 6.41
N GLY A 120 -4.67 -1.21 5.20
CA GLY A 120 -3.78 -0.22 4.58
C GLY A 120 -2.33 -0.37 5.06
N GLY A 121 -1.80 0.65 5.72
CA GLY A 121 -0.39 0.77 6.05
C GLY A 121 0.03 0.42 7.47
N LEU A 122 -0.76 -0.33 8.25
CA LEU A 122 -0.42 -0.61 9.65
C LEU A 122 0.80 -1.52 9.83
N ARG A 123 1.25 -2.23 8.77
CA ARG A 123 2.45 -3.06 8.79
C ARG A 123 3.40 -2.66 7.66
N MET A 124 4.04 -1.48 7.80
CA MET A 124 5.04 -0.92 6.87
C MET A 124 6.45 -0.95 7.46
N ASP A 125 6.84 -2.06 8.07
CA ASP A 125 8.20 -2.22 8.57
C ASP A 125 9.18 -2.64 7.47
N TYR A 126 10.49 -2.45 7.72
CA TYR A 126 11.52 -2.76 6.74
C TYR A 126 11.63 -4.25 6.39
N ALA A 127 11.21 -5.15 7.27
CA ALA A 127 11.26 -6.59 6.97
C ALA A 127 10.23 -6.95 5.90
N MET A 128 9.05 -6.33 5.96
CA MET A 128 8.00 -6.48 4.94
C MET A 128 8.34 -5.73 3.65
N LEU A 129 8.81 -4.48 3.76
CA LEU A 129 9.21 -3.65 2.60
C LEU A 129 10.36 -4.26 1.80
N ALA A 130 11.30 -4.95 2.47
CA ALA A 130 12.42 -5.62 1.81
C ALA A 130 12.01 -6.85 0.97
N ARG A 131 10.79 -7.35 1.13
CA ARG A 131 10.30 -8.57 0.46
C ARG A 131 9.20 -8.31 -0.54
N ASN A 132 8.23 -7.47 -0.16
CA ASN A 132 7.03 -7.30 -0.97
C ASN A 132 7.24 -6.27 -2.08
N SER A 133 6.74 -6.57 -3.26
CA SER A 133 6.88 -5.70 -4.44
C SER A 133 6.08 -4.41 -4.30
N ILE A 134 4.99 -4.45 -3.55
CA ILE A 134 4.05 -3.34 -3.37
C ILE A 134 3.64 -3.26 -1.90
N GLN A 135 3.50 -2.03 -1.42
CA GLN A 135 3.01 -1.71 -0.08
C GLN A 135 1.73 -0.88 -0.17
N SER A 136 0.66 -1.40 0.36
CA SER A 136 -0.56 -0.62 0.61
C SER A 136 -0.29 0.45 1.66
N THR A 137 -0.66 1.71 1.41
CA THR A 137 -0.31 2.82 2.29
C THR A 137 -1.44 3.23 3.22
N SER A 138 -2.68 3.14 2.78
CA SER A 138 -3.86 3.48 3.58
C SER A 138 -5.13 3.00 2.92
N ASP A 139 -6.17 2.78 3.73
CA ASP A 139 -7.56 2.56 3.29
C ASP A 139 -8.39 3.87 3.30
N GLN A 140 -7.75 5.03 3.34
CA GLN A 140 -8.43 6.33 3.31
C GLN A 140 -9.13 6.55 1.97
N GLU A 141 -10.45 6.80 1.98
CA GLU A 141 -11.26 7.07 0.80
C GLU A 141 -11.47 8.57 0.56
N ASP A 142 -11.35 9.41 1.60
CA ASP A 142 -11.41 10.86 1.45
C ASP A 142 -10.14 11.37 0.77
N TYR A 143 -10.28 11.85 -0.46
CA TYR A 143 -9.16 12.27 -1.30
C TYR A 143 -8.37 13.46 -0.72
N ARG A 144 -9.01 14.34 0.07
CA ARG A 144 -8.37 15.51 0.69
C ARG A 144 -7.48 15.07 1.85
N ASN A 145 -7.97 14.14 2.68
CA ASN A 145 -7.18 13.55 3.76
C ASN A 145 -6.06 12.65 3.20
N TYR A 146 -6.34 11.96 2.10
CA TYR A 146 -5.37 11.11 1.44
C TYR A 146 -4.15 11.88 0.91
N ALA A 147 -4.29 13.18 0.59
CA ALA A 147 -3.18 14.03 0.12
C ALA A 147 -2.01 14.07 1.13
N THR A 148 -2.28 14.10 2.43
CA THR A 148 -1.22 14.04 3.47
C THR A 148 -0.46 12.71 3.41
N ILE A 149 -1.19 11.61 3.25
CA ILE A 149 -0.61 10.27 3.11
C ILE A 149 0.25 10.20 1.85
N SER A 150 -0.27 10.67 0.72
CA SER A 150 0.42 10.69 -0.57
C SER A 150 1.69 11.54 -0.54
N ALA A 151 1.59 12.76 -0.01
CA ALA A 151 2.73 13.66 0.09
C ALA A 151 3.86 13.07 0.95
N ASN A 152 3.51 12.32 2.01
CA ASN A 152 4.46 11.79 2.97
C ASN A 152 4.90 10.33 2.70
N ALA A 153 4.22 9.59 1.82
CA ALA A 153 4.48 8.16 1.63
C ALA A 153 5.96 7.85 1.33
N ALA A 154 6.62 8.69 0.53
CA ALA A 154 8.00 8.51 0.16
C ALA A 154 9.02 8.78 1.29
N ILE A 155 8.58 9.17 2.50
CA ILE A 155 9.43 9.23 3.69
C ILE A 155 9.84 7.82 4.16
N GLY A 156 8.94 6.85 4.03
CA GLY A 156 9.13 5.49 4.56
C GLY A 156 9.06 4.38 3.52
N VAL A 157 8.49 4.63 2.34
CA VAL A 157 8.28 3.63 1.30
C VAL A 157 8.82 4.15 -0.02
N MET A 158 9.47 3.30 -0.79
CA MET A 158 9.95 3.68 -2.13
C MET A 158 8.77 4.12 -3.00
N PRO A 159 8.88 5.21 -3.77
CA PRO A 159 7.76 5.73 -4.56
C PRO A 159 7.10 4.69 -5.47
N GLU A 160 7.89 3.87 -6.15
CA GLU A 160 7.39 2.80 -7.04
C GLU A 160 6.74 1.63 -6.29
N GLN A 161 6.97 1.51 -4.97
CA GLN A 161 6.41 0.48 -4.09
C GLN A 161 5.13 0.96 -3.39
N ALA A 162 5.01 2.27 -3.16
CA ALA A 162 3.94 2.89 -2.39
C ALA A 162 2.62 2.92 -3.17
N ALA A 163 1.72 1.99 -2.88
CA ALA A 163 0.40 1.94 -3.50
C ALA A 163 -0.51 3.04 -2.93
N ILE A 164 -0.98 3.91 -3.80
CA ILE A 164 -1.90 5.00 -3.47
C ILE A 164 -3.19 4.83 -4.26
N TRP A 165 -4.32 4.88 -3.56
CA TRP A 165 -5.60 4.82 -4.21
C TRP A 165 -5.93 6.13 -4.91
N SER A 166 -6.27 6.04 -6.22
CA SER A 166 -7.10 7.01 -6.88
C SER A 166 -8.54 6.50 -6.81
N TYR A 167 -9.38 7.17 -6.04
CA TYR A 167 -10.71 6.68 -5.66
C TYR A 167 -11.83 7.67 -6.06
N PRO A 168 -12.12 7.87 -7.37
CA PRO A 168 -13.21 8.75 -7.79
C PRO A 168 -14.55 8.29 -7.26
N LEU A 169 -15.30 9.22 -6.67
CA LEU A 169 -16.63 8.96 -6.11
C LEU A 169 -17.70 9.12 -7.20
N ARG A 170 -18.82 8.39 -7.08
CA ARG A 170 -19.99 8.48 -7.99
C ARG A 170 -20.44 9.91 -8.22
N ASP A 171 -20.67 10.63 -7.15
CA ASP A 171 -21.27 11.97 -7.15
C ASP A 171 -20.22 13.09 -7.01
N GLY A 172 -18.93 12.81 -7.30
CA GLY A 172 -17.86 13.78 -7.26
C GLY A 172 -17.86 14.77 -8.43
N THR A 173 -16.87 15.66 -8.43
CA THR A 173 -16.64 16.65 -9.49
C THR A 173 -15.43 16.28 -10.36
N GLU A 174 -15.16 17.03 -11.43
CA GLU A 174 -13.91 16.92 -12.19
C GLU A 174 -12.70 17.25 -11.34
N GLU A 175 -12.78 18.27 -10.49
CA GLU A 175 -11.75 18.65 -9.53
C GLU A 175 -11.41 17.50 -8.57
N GLU A 176 -12.42 16.77 -8.09
CA GLU A 176 -12.24 15.61 -7.23
C GLU A 176 -11.45 14.49 -7.93
N VAL A 177 -11.73 14.23 -9.21
CA VAL A 177 -10.99 13.25 -10.01
C VAL A 177 -9.53 13.68 -10.21
N ILE A 178 -9.32 14.95 -10.57
CA ILE A 178 -7.97 15.52 -10.73
C ILE A 178 -7.18 15.36 -9.42
N PHE A 179 -7.80 15.71 -8.31
CA PHE A 179 -7.18 15.61 -6.99
C PHE A 179 -6.79 14.17 -6.66
N ASN A 180 -7.69 13.20 -6.88
CA ASN A 180 -7.42 11.77 -6.71
C ASN A 180 -6.24 11.29 -7.56
N MET A 181 -6.19 11.71 -8.82
CA MET A 181 -5.08 11.33 -9.71
C MET A 181 -3.75 11.95 -9.25
N VAL A 182 -3.74 13.23 -8.86
CA VAL A 182 -2.52 13.89 -8.34
C VAL A 182 -2.01 13.19 -7.08
N ASN A 183 -2.88 12.70 -6.20
CA ASN A 183 -2.48 11.90 -5.06
C ASN A 183 -1.61 10.69 -5.47
N ALA A 184 -1.86 10.10 -6.63
CA ALA A 184 -1.24 8.83 -7.01
C ALA A 184 -0.11 8.97 -8.05
N LEU A 185 -0.04 10.10 -8.80
CA LEU A 185 0.83 10.24 -9.97
C LEU A 185 2.32 10.07 -9.72
N LEU A 186 2.83 10.48 -8.54
CA LEU A 186 4.24 10.36 -8.19
C LEU A 186 4.61 9.06 -7.46
N LEU A 187 3.64 8.17 -7.28
CA LEU A 187 3.75 6.92 -6.54
C LEU A 187 3.23 5.78 -7.42
N ARG A 188 2.76 4.69 -6.84
CA ARG A 188 2.11 3.62 -7.61
C ARG A 188 0.59 3.80 -7.61
N ILE A 189 0.01 4.05 -8.77
CA ILE A 189 -1.44 4.21 -8.89
C ILE A 189 -2.14 2.87 -8.62
N HIS A 190 -3.02 2.85 -7.63
CA HIS A 190 -4.06 1.84 -7.46
C HIS A 190 -5.41 2.46 -7.82
N GLN A 191 -5.84 2.26 -9.07
CA GLN A 191 -7.09 2.79 -9.56
C GLN A 191 -8.26 1.99 -8.97
N SER A 192 -9.09 2.65 -8.20
CA SER A 192 -10.27 2.11 -7.53
C SER A 192 -11.46 3.06 -7.68
N GLY A 193 -12.42 3.02 -6.75
CA GLY A 193 -13.58 3.91 -6.74
C GLY A 193 -14.69 3.49 -7.71
N HIS A 194 -15.56 4.45 -8.03
CA HIS A 194 -16.80 4.18 -8.76
C HIS A 194 -16.68 4.40 -10.27
N LEU A 195 -15.59 3.92 -10.88
CA LEU A 195 -15.26 4.19 -12.30
C LEU A 195 -16.38 3.88 -13.30
N ALA A 196 -17.19 2.86 -13.03
CA ALA A 196 -18.31 2.49 -13.89
C ALA A 196 -19.53 3.43 -13.79
N GLU A 197 -19.51 4.36 -12.82
CA GLU A 197 -20.64 5.20 -12.45
C GLU A 197 -20.37 6.70 -12.61
N ILE A 198 -19.13 7.09 -12.93
CA ILE A 198 -18.75 8.49 -13.18
C ILE A 198 -19.07 8.91 -14.61
N SER A 199 -19.17 10.22 -14.87
CA SER A 199 -19.44 10.74 -16.21
C SER A 199 -18.30 10.45 -17.21
N PRO A 200 -18.58 10.47 -18.55
CA PRO A 200 -17.54 10.31 -19.55
C PRO A 200 -16.41 11.35 -19.43
N GLU A 201 -16.70 12.58 -19.08
CA GLU A 201 -15.74 13.68 -18.92
C GLU A 201 -14.80 13.37 -17.73
N ARG A 202 -15.36 12.94 -16.61
CA ARG A 202 -14.61 12.53 -15.42
C ARG A 202 -13.76 11.29 -15.70
N PHE A 203 -14.31 10.32 -16.46
CA PHE A 203 -13.55 9.14 -16.88
C PHE A 203 -12.39 9.51 -17.82
N ALA A 204 -12.57 10.50 -18.69
CA ALA A 204 -11.51 11.01 -19.55
C ALA A 204 -10.33 11.58 -18.75
N LEU A 205 -10.59 12.30 -17.63
CA LEU A 205 -9.56 12.78 -16.71
C LEU A 205 -8.79 11.64 -16.03
N VAL A 206 -9.48 10.57 -15.61
CA VAL A 206 -8.79 9.37 -15.09
C VAL A 206 -7.85 8.79 -16.15
N LYS A 207 -8.33 8.64 -17.38
CA LYS A 207 -7.54 8.10 -18.49
C LYS A 207 -6.32 8.99 -18.77
N GLU A 208 -6.50 10.30 -18.83
CA GLU A 208 -5.43 11.28 -19.02
C GLU A 208 -4.36 11.15 -17.93
N GLY A 209 -4.76 11.06 -16.65
CA GLY A 209 -3.85 10.85 -15.53
C GLY A 209 -3.07 9.55 -15.64
N ILE A 210 -3.73 8.46 -16.04
CA ILE A 210 -3.05 7.16 -16.28
C ILE A 210 -2.06 7.27 -17.45
N ASP A 211 -2.40 7.96 -18.51
CA ASP A 211 -1.51 8.14 -19.67
C ASP A 211 -0.30 9.02 -19.27
N CYS A 212 -0.51 10.11 -18.52
CA CYS A 212 0.56 10.89 -17.91
C CYS A 212 1.48 10.03 -17.03
N TYR A 213 0.91 9.21 -16.15
CA TYR A 213 1.68 8.28 -15.30
C TYR A 213 2.57 7.34 -16.11
N LYS A 214 2.07 6.79 -17.21
CA LYS A 214 2.85 5.89 -18.08
C LYS A 214 4.06 6.59 -18.70
N GLU A 215 3.96 7.88 -18.97
CA GLU A 215 5.07 8.69 -19.51
C GLU A 215 6.15 8.93 -18.45
N ILE A 216 5.77 9.19 -17.18
CA ILE A 216 6.72 9.59 -16.13
C ILE A 216 7.24 8.44 -15.28
N ARG A 217 6.51 7.34 -15.13
CA ARG A 217 6.78 6.27 -14.14
C ARG A 217 8.15 5.60 -14.27
N SER A 218 8.72 5.58 -15.47
CA SER A 218 10.06 5.00 -15.69
C SER A 218 11.17 5.78 -14.98
N GLY A 219 10.99 7.09 -14.79
CA GLY A 219 11.92 7.95 -14.06
C GLY A 219 11.72 7.91 -12.54
N ILE A 220 10.51 7.56 -12.07
CA ILE A 220 10.17 7.61 -10.64
C ILE A 220 11.05 6.67 -9.81
N LYS A 221 11.27 5.44 -10.30
CA LYS A 221 12.08 4.42 -9.60
C LYS A 221 13.55 4.82 -9.36
N ASP A 222 14.09 5.69 -10.20
CA ASP A 222 15.46 6.19 -10.12
C ASP A 222 15.52 7.62 -9.53
N GLY A 223 14.36 8.12 -9.09
CA GLY A 223 14.18 9.46 -8.60
C GLY A 223 14.43 9.59 -7.10
N VAL A 224 14.72 10.82 -6.68
CA VAL A 224 14.93 11.18 -5.26
C VAL A 224 13.77 12.06 -4.81
N PRO A 225 12.96 11.59 -3.84
CA PRO A 225 11.88 12.39 -3.28
C PRO A 225 12.39 13.65 -2.56
N PHE A 226 11.59 14.72 -2.58
CA PHE A 226 11.85 15.94 -1.83
C PHE A 226 10.54 16.64 -1.44
N TRP A 227 10.59 17.44 -0.38
CA TRP A 227 9.43 18.14 0.21
C TRP A 227 9.74 19.63 0.30
N PRO A 228 9.37 20.44 -0.71
CA PRO A 228 9.73 21.87 -0.74
C PRO A 228 9.07 22.66 0.39
N MET A 229 7.88 22.29 0.80
CA MET A 229 7.13 22.92 1.89
C MET A 229 7.32 22.23 3.25
N GLY A 230 8.18 21.21 3.34
CA GLY A 230 8.29 20.33 4.52
C GLY A 230 7.30 19.17 4.45
N TRP A 231 7.29 18.35 5.51
CA TRP A 231 6.36 17.23 5.61
C TRP A 231 4.94 17.73 5.85
N ALA A 232 3.97 17.10 5.18
CA ALA A 232 2.58 17.51 5.24
C ALA A 232 1.92 17.13 6.56
N ASP A 233 1.11 18.02 7.11
CA ASP A 233 0.20 17.77 8.22
C ASP A 233 -1.25 17.71 7.74
N ASN A 234 -2.14 17.08 8.52
CA ASN A 234 -3.56 16.98 8.16
C ASN A 234 -4.28 18.34 8.13
N GLU A 235 -3.78 19.32 8.87
CA GLU A 235 -4.34 20.69 8.93
C GLU A 235 -3.80 21.62 7.84
N ASP A 236 -2.73 21.21 7.13
CA ASP A 236 -2.14 22.03 6.08
C ASP A 236 -3.13 22.27 4.93
N LYS A 237 -3.24 23.53 4.52
CA LYS A 237 -4.10 23.94 3.42
C LYS A 237 -3.41 23.76 2.05
N HIS A 238 -2.09 23.86 2.04
CA HIS A 238 -1.25 23.74 0.85
C HIS A 238 -0.15 22.70 1.11
N LEU A 239 0.02 21.78 0.19
CA LEU A 239 1.03 20.73 0.27
C LEU A 239 1.78 20.67 -1.05
N ALA A 240 3.06 20.29 -0.99
CA ALA A 240 3.83 19.95 -2.17
C ALA A 240 4.83 18.83 -1.86
N ALA A 241 4.88 17.85 -2.73
CA ALA A 241 5.88 16.80 -2.73
C ALA A 241 6.37 16.56 -4.15
N GLY A 242 7.65 16.28 -4.32
CA GLY A 242 8.24 16.10 -5.64
C GLY A 242 9.22 14.94 -5.70
N ILE A 243 9.56 14.58 -6.91
CA ILE A 243 10.62 13.60 -7.22
C ILE A 243 11.55 14.22 -8.23
N ARG A 244 12.85 14.27 -7.92
CA ARG A 244 13.90 14.62 -8.85
C ARG A 244 14.34 13.36 -9.57
N VAL A 245 14.09 13.32 -10.88
CA VAL A 245 14.46 12.18 -11.72
C VAL A 245 15.77 12.49 -12.48
N PRO A 246 16.46 11.47 -13.05
CA PRO A 246 17.63 11.71 -13.88
C PRO A 246 17.35 12.69 -15.04
N GLY A 247 18.35 13.50 -15.40
CA GLY A 247 18.26 14.45 -16.53
C GLY A 247 17.80 15.86 -16.13
N ASP A 248 18.00 16.26 -14.86
CA ASP A 248 17.63 17.59 -14.34
C ASP A 248 16.13 17.92 -14.45
N VAL A 249 15.29 16.89 -14.43
CA VAL A 249 13.84 16.99 -14.43
C VAL A 249 13.27 16.75 -13.03
N ILE A 250 12.25 17.51 -12.68
CA ILE A 250 11.46 17.25 -11.46
C ILE A 250 9.99 17.07 -11.82
N TYR A 251 9.36 16.17 -11.13
CA TYR A 251 7.91 16.07 -11.08
C TYR A 251 7.44 16.56 -9.72
N LEU A 252 6.48 17.47 -9.70
CA LEU A 252 5.96 18.11 -8.49
C LEU A 252 4.45 17.96 -8.42
N GLY A 253 3.96 17.29 -7.36
CA GLY A 253 2.57 17.30 -6.97
C GLY A 253 2.31 18.49 -6.03
N VAL A 254 1.26 19.24 -6.32
CA VAL A 254 0.85 20.41 -5.52
C VAL A 254 -0.63 20.28 -5.22
N TRP A 255 -0.99 20.45 -3.95
CA TRP A 255 -2.38 20.34 -3.49
C TRP A 255 -2.81 21.58 -2.74
N ARG A 256 -4.05 22.00 -3.00
CA ARG A 256 -4.74 23.02 -2.22
C ARG A 256 -6.04 22.43 -1.64
N ARG A 257 -6.08 22.25 -0.35
CA ARG A 257 -7.26 21.75 0.39
C ARG A 257 -8.15 22.87 0.93
N GLY A 258 -7.70 24.12 0.79
CA GLY A 258 -8.37 25.32 1.27
C GLY A 258 -7.38 26.48 1.35
N GLY A 259 -7.75 27.56 2.02
CA GLY A 259 -6.90 28.74 2.17
C GLY A 259 -6.84 29.60 0.91
N GLU A 260 -5.79 30.41 0.79
CA GLU A 260 -5.58 31.33 -0.31
C GLU A 260 -5.34 30.61 -1.63
N THR A 261 -5.76 31.23 -2.73
CA THR A 261 -5.53 30.70 -4.08
C THR A 261 -4.11 30.86 -4.56
N ASP A 262 -3.47 31.95 -4.13
CA ASP A 262 -2.11 32.29 -4.48
C ASP A 262 -1.17 31.91 -3.32
N PHE A 263 -0.21 31.04 -3.59
CA PHE A 263 0.79 30.61 -2.61
C PHE A 263 2.11 30.23 -3.29
N GLU A 264 3.19 30.31 -2.56
CA GLU A 264 4.51 30.01 -3.04
C GLU A 264 4.96 28.60 -2.68
N VAL A 265 5.59 27.89 -3.62
CA VAL A 265 6.28 26.62 -3.38
C VAL A 265 7.78 26.87 -3.49
N PRO A 266 8.54 26.89 -2.38
CA PRO A 266 9.96 27.23 -2.39
C PRO A 266 10.79 26.07 -2.99
N LEU A 267 11.36 26.26 -4.17
CA LEU A 267 12.21 25.28 -4.85
C LEU A 267 13.71 25.59 -4.73
N ASP A 268 14.08 26.71 -4.15
CA ASP A 268 15.45 27.19 -3.99
C ASP A 268 16.36 26.23 -3.21
N ARG A 269 15.82 25.54 -2.21
CA ARG A 269 16.56 24.50 -1.45
C ARG A 269 16.89 23.28 -2.28
N ALA A 270 15.97 22.88 -3.18
CA ALA A 270 16.15 21.73 -4.05
C ALA A 270 17.02 22.06 -5.26
N PHE A 271 16.99 23.34 -5.73
CA PHE A 271 17.67 23.82 -6.94
C PHE A 271 18.28 25.21 -6.73
N PRO A 272 19.31 25.35 -5.88
CA PRO A 272 19.87 26.64 -5.54
C PRO A 272 20.45 27.33 -6.78
N GLY A 273 19.93 28.54 -7.06
CA GLY A 273 20.44 29.42 -8.16
C GLY A 273 20.15 28.93 -9.57
N LYS A 274 19.27 27.95 -9.76
CA LYS A 274 18.83 27.49 -11.09
C LYS A 274 17.56 28.23 -11.53
N GLU A 275 17.51 28.61 -12.82
CA GLU A 275 16.25 28.93 -13.49
C GLU A 275 15.52 27.63 -13.83
N LEU A 276 14.23 27.60 -13.61
CA LEU A 276 13.38 26.44 -13.86
C LEU A 276 12.33 26.81 -14.91
N GLU A 277 12.18 25.93 -15.92
CA GLU A 277 11.04 25.95 -16.81
C GLU A 277 9.94 25.07 -16.19
N VAL A 278 8.72 25.62 -16.05
CA VAL A 278 7.60 24.95 -15.41
C VAL A 278 6.49 24.72 -16.41
N SER A 279 5.98 23.50 -16.47
CA SER A 279 4.81 23.15 -17.28
C SER A 279 3.85 22.26 -16.48
N CYS A 280 2.54 22.46 -16.67
CA CYS A 280 1.53 21.57 -16.14
C CYS A 280 1.42 20.33 -17.05
N ILE A 281 1.64 19.14 -16.49
CA ILE A 281 1.55 17.89 -17.22
C ILE A 281 0.23 17.13 -16.98
N TYR A 282 -0.47 17.48 -15.90
CA TYR A 282 -1.78 16.95 -15.58
C TYR A 282 -2.53 17.90 -14.62
N PRO A 283 -3.82 18.25 -14.88
CA PRO A 283 -4.50 18.01 -16.16
C PRO A 283 -3.92 18.88 -17.28
N LYS A 284 -4.10 18.49 -18.54
CA LYS A 284 -3.59 19.26 -19.71
C LYS A 284 -4.38 20.52 -19.99
N ALA A 285 -5.66 20.53 -19.60
CA ALA A 285 -6.51 21.70 -19.67
C ALA A 285 -6.51 22.40 -18.29
N CYS A 286 -5.48 23.19 -18.03
CA CYS A 286 -5.42 24.10 -16.86
C CYS A 286 -5.77 25.50 -17.30
#